data_f91617ae6612acb5d42503b5c01c9441
#
_entry.id   f91617ae6612acb5d42503b5c01c9441
#
_cell.length_a   1.000
_cell.length_b   1.000
_cell.length_c   1.000
_cell.angle_alpha   90.00
_cell.angle_beta   90.00
_cell.angle_gamma   90.00
#
_symmetry.space_group_name_H-M   'P 1'
#
loop_
_entity.id
_entity.type
_entity.pdbx_description
1 polymer ?
#
loop_
_entity_poly.entity_id
_entity_poly.type
_entity_poly.pdbx_seq_one_letter_code
_entity_poly.pdbx_strand_id
1 'polypeptide(L)'
;MKKLTLKEIAEHIGGTFNVDAEFTEVCIDSRLCKPGCLYIAIKGENFDGHDFTASAFANGASAAIVHHAVDADGPMLMVEDTHK
;
A
#
# COMPACT_ATOMS: atom_id res chain seq x y z
N MET A 1 13.29 -9.93 -4.51
CA MET A 1 13.39 -8.46 -4.52
C MET A 1 14.09 -7.98 -3.27
N LYS A 2 14.85 -6.90 -3.38
CA LYS A 2 15.51 -6.32 -2.22
C LYS A 2 14.47 -5.75 -1.24
N LYS A 3 14.71 -5.97 0.06
CA LYS A 3 13.83 -5.43 1.08
C LYS A 3 13.84 -3.90 1.06
N LEU A 4 12.66 -3.29 1.06
CA LEU A 4 12.47 -1.85 1.07
C LEU A 4 11.56 -1.47 2.23
N THR A 5 11.50 -0.17 2.55
CA THR A 5 10.63 0.34 3.61
C THR A 5 9.76 1.46 3.09
N LEU A 6 8.66 1.74 3.80
CA LEU A 6 7.81 2.88 3.45
C LEU A 6 8.59 4.19 3.53
N LYS A 7 9.50 4.30 4.49
CA LYS A 7 10.33 5.49 4.63
C LYS A 7 11.16 5.73 3.38
N GLU A 8 11.76 4.67 2.83
CA GLU A 8 12.55 4.78 1.61
C GLU A 8 11.69 5.22 0.42
N ILE A 9 10.50 4.68 0.30
CA ILE A 9 9.58 5.08 -0.76
C ILE A 9 9.18 6.54 -0.59
N ALA A 10 8.86 6.97 0.63
CA ALA A 10 8.48 8.35 0.91
C ALA A 10 9.60 9.32 0.57
N GLU A 11 10.85 8.92 0.76
CA GLU A 11 12.00 9.75 0.42
C GLU A 11 12.10 10.00 -1.09
N HIS A 12 11.61 9.07 -1.90
CA HIS A 12 11.66 9.18 -3.35
C HIS A 12 10.44 9.88 -3.95
N ILE A 13 9.23 9.56 -3.47
CA ILE A 13 8.00 10.06 -4.09
C ILE A 13 7.21 11.01 -3.20
N GLY A 14 7.66 11.22 -1.98
CA GLY A 14 6.94 12.06 -1.02
C GLY A 14 5.81 11.30 -0.34
N GLY A 15 4.97 12.03 0.35
CA GLY A 15 3.85 11.43 1.07
C GLY A 15 4.09 11.35 2.57
N THR A 16 3.08 10.88 3.28
CA THR A 16 3.09 10.78 4.73
C THR A 16 2.72 9.36 5.15
N PHE A 17 3.45 8.81 6.07
CA PHE A 17 3.14 7.48 6.58
C PHE A 17 2.95 7.51 8.11
N ASN A 18 2.07 6.61 8.59
CA ASN A 18 1.75 6.53 10.00
C ASN A 18 2.81 5.74 10.80
N VAL A 19 3.28 4.63 10.22
CA VAL A 19 4.31 3.80 10.83
C VAL A 19 5.09 3.14 9.70
N ASP A 20 6.39 2.97 9.91
CA ASP A 20 7.24 2.37 8.88
C ASP A 20 7.04 0.85 8.84
N ALA A 21 7.27 0.27 7.68
CA ALA A 21 7.18 -1.17 7.49
C ALA A 21 8.09 -1.59 6.35
N GLU A 22 8.51 -2.85 6.39
CA GLU A 22 9.36 -3.42 5.36
C GLU A 22 8.54 -4.31 4.42
N PHE A 23 8.95 -4.36 3.17
CA PHE A 23 8.31 -5.23 2.19
C PHE A 23 9.34 -5.67 1.16
N THR A 24 9.07 -6.80 0.51
CA THR A 24 9.96 -7.36 -0.52
C THR A 24 9.27 -7.54 -1.85
N GLU A 25 7.95 -7.46 -1.88
CA GLU A 25 7.16 -7.66 -3.09
C GLU A 25 6.10 -6.58 -3.18
N VAL A 26 5.54 -6.40 -4.37
CA VAL A 26 4.49 -5.41 -4.63
C VAL A 26 3.32 -6.12 -5.26
N CYS A 27 2.10 -5.77 -4.85
CA CYS A 27 0.90 -6.28 -5.49
C CYS A 27 -0.14 -5.16 -5.62
N ILE A 28 -0.98 -5.28 -6.63
CA ILE A 28 -2.08 -4.35 -6.85
C ILE A 28 -3.44 -5.02 -6.72
N ASP A 29 -3.46 -6.31 -6.42
CA ASP A 29 -4.68 -7.08 -6.21
C ASP A 29 -4.67 -7.60 -4.77
N SER A 30 -5.66 -7.17 -3.97
CA SER A 30 -5.75 -7.55 -2.57
C SER A 30 -5.83 -9.07 -2.38
N ARG A 31 -6.36 -9.78 -3.36
CA ARG A 31 -6.49 -11.24 -3.28
C ARG A 31 -5.15 -11.95 -3.42
N LEU A 32 -4.16 -11.28 -3.97
CA LEU A 32 -2.82 -11.84 -4.18
C LEU A 32 -1.83 -11.41 -3.11
N CYS A 33 -2.26 -10.60 -2.16
CA CYS A 33 -1.38 -10.15 -1.10
C CYS A 33 -1.00 -11.29 -0.16
N LYS A 34 0.22 -11.21 0.34
CA LYS A 34 0.78 -12.19 1.26
C LYS A 34 1.79 -11.47 2.15
N PRO A 35 2.29 -12.13 3.22
CA PRO A 35 3.30 -11.49 4.06
C PRO A 35 4.51 -11.04 3.26
N GLY A 36 4.97 -9.82 3.53
CA GLY A 36 6.08 -9.21 2.81
C GLY A 36 5.66 -8.40 1.59
N CYS A 37 4.37 -8.25 1.33
CA CYS A 37 3.85 -7.57 0.14
C CYS A 37 3.45 -6.13 0.45
N LEU A 38 3.78 -5.22 -0.47
CA LEU A 38 3.27 -3.85 -0.44
C LEU A 38 2.06 -3.79 -1.38
N TYR A 39 0.89 -3.48 -0.83
CA TYR A 39 -0.31 -3.30 -1.63
C TYR A 39 -0.39 -1.85 -2.12
N ILE A 40 -0.60 -1.66 -3.41
CA ILE A 40 -0.78 -0.33 -3.98
C ILE A 40 -2.24 -0.18 -4.38
N ALA A 41 -2.94 0.74 -3.71
CA ALA A 41 -4.35 1.01 -4.00
C ALA A 41 -4.46 1.88 -5.24
N ILE A 42 -5.06 1.34 -6.28
CA ILE A 42 -5.23 2.03 -7.56
C ILE A 42 -6.73 2.22 -7.82
N LYS A 43 -7.11 3.44 -8.16
CA LYS A 43 -8.49 3.72 -8.53
C LYS A 43 -8.67 3.51 -10.03
N GLY A 44 -9.54 2.56 -10.39
CA GLY A 44 -9.88 2.29 -11.79
C GLY A 44 -11.25 2.85 -12.13
N GLU A 45 -11.70 2.60 -13.36
CA GLU A 45 -13.01 3.06 -13.81
C GLU A 45 -14.16 2.32 -13.13
N ASN A 46 -13.97 1.02 -12.88
CA ASN A 46 -15.02 0.16 -12.36
C ASN A 46 -14.89 -0.15 -10.87
N PHE A 47 -13.74 0.19 -10.27
CA PHE A 47 -13.53 -0.08 -8.86
C PHE A 47 -12.44 0.83 -8.33
N ASP A 48 -12.41 0.96 -7.02
CA ASP A 48 -11.37 1.71 -6.32
C ASP A 48 -10.60 0.74 -5.43
N GLY A 49 -9.31 0.57 -5.68
CA GLY A 49 -8.47 -0.33 -4.89
C GLY A 49 -8.42 0.04 -3.41
N HIS A 50 -8.76 1.29 -3.08
CA HIS A 50 -8.81 1.72 -1.68
C HIS A 50 -9.87 0.95 -0.90
N ASP A 51 -10.94 0.53 -1.55
CA ASP A 51 -12.02 -0.24 -0.91
C ASP A 51 -11.54 -1.63 -0.48
N PHE A 52 -10.41 -2.08 -1.02
CA PHE A 52 -9.86 -3.40 -0.74
C PHE A 52 -8.61 -3.36 0.12
N THR A 53 -8.25 -2.20 0.66
CA THR A 53 -7.03 -2.08 1.48
C THR A 53 -7.12 -2.94 2.73
N ALA A 54 -8.26 -2.94 3.41
CA ALA A 54 -8.44 -3.78 4.59
C ALA A 54 -8.32 -5.26 4.25
N SER A 55 -8.85 -5.67 3.09
CA SER A 55 -8.72 -7.05 2.62
C SER A 55 -7.28 -7.41 2.34
N ALA A 56 -6.51 -6.48 1.77
CA ALA A 56 -5.09 -6.71 1.52
C ALA A 56 -4.34 -6.98 2.83
N PHE A 57 -4.61 -6.18 3.87
CA PHE A 57 -4.00 -6.40 5.17
C PHE A 57 -4.46 -7.72 5.78
N ALA A 58 -5.73 -8.07 5.63
CA ALA A 58 -6.25 -9.34 6.12
C ALA A 58 -5.56 -10.53 5.45
N ASN A 59 -5.16 -10.38 4.20
CA ASN A 59 -4.43 -11.41 3.46
C ASN A 59 -2.92 -11.40 3.74
N GLY A 60 -2.44 -10.47 4.55
CA GLY A 60 -1.07 -10.48 5.01
C GLY A 60 -0.18 -9.37 4.48
N ALA A 61 -0.71 -8.40 3.73
CA ALA A 61 0.08 -7.30 3.22
C ALA A 61 0.83 -6.62 4.36
N SER A 62 2.11 -6.35 4.16
CA SER A 62 2.94 -5.72 5.18
C SER A 62 2.75 -4.21 5.23
N ALA A 63 2.34 -3.62 4.13
CA ALA A 63 2.14 -2.18 4.02
C ALA A 63 1.24 -1.88 2.83
N ALA A 64 0.79 -0.65 2.72
CA ALA A 64 0.00 -0.21 1.58
C ALA A 64 0.34 1.23 1.20
N ILE A 65 0.17 1.56 -0.08
CA ILE A 65 0.26 2.93 -0.57
C ILE A 65 -1.15 3.35 -1.01
N VAL A 66 -1.62 4.48 -0.49
CA VAL A 66 -2.95 4.99 -0.79
C VAL A 66 -2.84 6.47 -1.16
N HIS A 67 -3.83 7.03 -1.86
CA HIS A 67 -3.83 8.46 -2.17
C HIS A 67 -4.94 9.22 -1.45
N HIS A 68 -5.67 8.57 -0.55
CA HIS A 68 -6.56 9.23 0.40
C HIS A 68 -6.74 8.32 1.61
N ALA A 69 -7.30 8.85 2.67
CA ALA A 69 -7.50 8.09 3.90
C ALA A 69 -8.46 6.92 3.65
N VAL A 70 -8.14 5.77 4.24
CA VAL A 70 -8.96 4.56 4.12
C VAL A 70 -9.23 4.00 5.51
N ASP A 71 -10.30 3.22 5.61
CA ASP A 71 -10.68 2.57 6.86
C ASP A 71 -10.01 1.20 6.94
N ALA A 72 -8.73 1.21 7.26
CA ALA A 72 -7.94 -0.01 7.40
C ALA A 72 -6.85 0.20 8.45
N ASP A 73 -6.50 -0.87 9.15
CA ASP A 73 -5.46 -0.84 10.16
C ASP A 73 -4.17 -1.45 9.60
N GLY A 74 -3.10 -0.68 9.61
CA GLY A 74 -1.81 -1.17 9.18
C GLY A 74 -0.91 -0.05 8.70
N PRO A 75 0.36 -0.37 8.41
CA PRO A 75 1.29 0.63 7.88
C PRO A 75 0.85 1.10 6.51
N MET A 76 0.65 2.41 6.36
CA MET A 76 0.21 2.99 5.08
C MET A 76 0.99 4.26 4.78
N LEU A 77 1.37 4.41 3.51
CA LEU A 77 1.95 5.63 3.00
C LEU A 77 0.88 6.33 2.15
N MET A 78 0.53 7.55 2.54
CA MET A 78 -0.43 8.34 1.77
C MET A 78 0.33 9.27 0.83
N VAL A 79 0.05 9.16 -0.45
CA VAL A 79 0.64 10.00 -1.48
C VAL A 79 -0.48 10.71 -2.22
N GLU A 80 -0.11 11.70 -3.04
CA GLU A 80 -1.12 12.50 -3.74
C GLU A 80 -1.87 11.69 -4.79
N ASP A 81 -1.17 10.84 -5.51
CA ASP A 81 -1.79 10.06 -6.59
C ASP A 81 -0.98 8.79 -6.85
N THR A 82 -1.58 7.63 -6.58
CA THR A 82 -0.94 6.34 -6.82
C THR A 82 -1.07 5.86 -8.26
N HIS A 83 -1.91 6.52 -9.04
CA HIS A 83 -2.18 6.12 -10.41
C HIS A 83 -1.09 6.55 -11.39
N LYS A 84 -0.28 7.48 -11.05
CA LYS A 84 0.78 7.96 -11.92
C LYS A 84 1.88 6.94 -12.15
#